data_7abc22dbc06acf7d7d860a10294295d5
#
_entry.id   7abc22dbc06acf7d7d860a10294295d5
#
_cell.length_a   1.000
_cell.length_b   1.000
_cell.length_c   1.000
_cell.angle_alpha   90.00
_cell.angle_beta   90.00
_cell.angle_gamma   90.00
#
_symmetry.space_group_name_H-M   'P 1'
#
loop_
_entity.id
_entity.type
_entity.pdbx_description
1 polymer ?
#
loop_
_entity_poly.entity_id
_entity_poly.type
_entity_poly.pdbx_seq_one_letter_code
_entity_poly.pdbx_strand_id
1 'polypeptide(L)'
;MELFITRYIQLKNHQVILNGIVEYVSEEQSVSKFLGSVYGRSTIDYPKFFKMDNLSKLGFLSAELLLQGTDILRKYPGEEIGIILSNASSSLESDEKHQKFIRDRNNYFPRPSIFVYTLPNIMAGEIAIRHKIKGENTVFISEQFDPGFLYHYVSELFRNQRVHCCIPGWIDCYGDGYESFLFIAERGDRIKRFQDLPEGIPFDPLNLEKLFKGESI
;
A
#
# COMPACT_ATOMS: atom_id res chain seq x y z
N MET A 1 -14.04 11.75 -18.21
CA MET A 1 -13.07 12.05 -17.14
C MET A 1 -11.92 11.08 -17.32
N GLU A 2 -10.74 11.60 -17.62
CA GLU A 2 -9.56 10.77 -17.79
C GLU A 2 -8.80 10.73 -16.49
N LEU A 3 -8.41 9.52 -16.08
CA LEU A 3 -7.59 9.26 -14.91
C LEU A 3 -6.23 8.73 -15.35
N PHE A 4 -5.19 9.12 -14.62
CA PHE A 4 -3.81 8.73 -14.91
C PHE A 4 -3.12 8.22 -13.65
N ILE A 5 -2.26 7.24 -13.84
CA ILE A 5 -1.26 6.84 -12.86
C ILE A 5 -0.09 7.79 -13.01
N THR A 6 0.22 8.53 -11.95
CA THR A 6 1.29 9.53 -11.97
C THR A 6 2.57 9.06 -11.30
N ARG A 7 2.48 8.00 -10.50
CA ARG A 7 3.61 7.33 -9.86
C ARG A 7 3.18 5.96 -9.37
N TYR A 8 4.07 4.98 -9.35
CA TYR A 8 3.83 3.67 -8.77
C TYR A 8 5.07 3.07 -8.14
N ILE A 9 4.86 2.15 -7.20
CA ILE A 9 5.91 1.44 -6.47
C ILE A 9 5.56 -0.03 -6.30
N GLN A 10 6.58 -0.88 -6.32
CA GLN A 10 6.49 -2.28 -5.96
C GLN A 10 7.58 -2.64 -4.96
N LEU A 11 7.20 -3.40 -3.94
CA LEU A 11 8.13 -4.09 -3.05
C LEU A 11 7.86 -5.59 -3.20
N LYS A 12 8.77 -6.29 -3.88
CA LYS A 12 8.69 -7.74 -4.13
C LYS A 12 10.08 -8.31 -4.40
N ASN A 13 10.27 -9.60 -4.19
CA ASN A 13 11.52 -10.30 -4.51
C ASN A 13 12.76 -9.60 -3.91
N HIS A 14 12.66 -9.08 -2.68
CA HIS A 14 13.71 -8.32 -1.98
C HIS A 14 14.16 -7.05 -2.70
N GLN A 15 13.28 -6.47 -3.53
CA GLN A 15 13.53 -5.27 -4.30
C GLN A 15 12.52 -4.17 -3.95
N VAL A 16 12.97 -2.93 -4.06
CA VAL A 16 12.14 -1.73 -4.13
C VAL A 16 12.21 -1.22 -5.56
N ILE A 17 11.09 -1.15 -6.24
CA ILE A 17 10.98 -0.74 -7.65
C ILE A 17 10.06 0.48 -7.71
N LEU A 18 10.58 1.62 -8.11
CA LEU A 18 9.83 2.87 -8.25
C LEU A 18 9.72 3.23 -9.74
N ASN A 19 8.50 3.38 -10.26
CA ASN A 19 8.25 3.68 -11.68
C ASN A 19 9.00 2.74 -12.64
N GLY A 20 9.10 1.45 -12.31
CA GLY A 20 9.82 0.44 -13.10
C GLY A 20 11.34 0.43 -12.90
N ILE A 21 11.89 1.36 -12.12
CA ILE A 21 13.33 1.42 -11.85
C ILE A 21 13.61 0.75 -10.50
N VAL A 22 14.57 -0.19 -10.47
CA VAL A 22 15.03 -0.83 -9.24
C VAL A 22 15.88 0.16 -8.46
N GLU A 23 15.32 0.69 -7.36
CA GLU A 23 15.97 1.64 -6.46
C GLU A 23 16.84 0.95 -5.39
N TYR A 24 16.43 -0.25 -5.00
CA TYR A 24 17.14 -1.00 -3.97
C TYR A 24 16.93 -2.51 -4.13
N VAL A 25 17.99 -3.26 -3.88
CA VAL A 25 17.99 -4.72 -3.78
C VAL A 25 18.59 -5.10 -2.42
N SER A 26 17.91 -5.97 -1.69
CA SER A 26 18.36 -6.47 -0.39
C SER A 26 18.88 -7.89 -0.50
N GLU A 27 19.94 -8.21 0.24
CA GLU A 27 20.44 -9.58 0.41
C GLU A 27 19.71 -10.34 1.54
N GLU A 28 18.86 -9.64 2.30
CA GLU A 28 18.13 -10.21 3.42
C GLU A 28 17.03 -11.15 2.96
N GLN A 29 17.03 -12.38 3.47
CA GLN A 29 16.14 -13.44 3.00
C GLN A 29 14.76 -13.41 3.66
N SER A 30 14.62 -12.92 4.89
CA SER A 30 13.32 -12.85 5.55
C SER A 30 12.61 -11.52 5.31
N VAL A 31 11.30 -11.56 5.18
CA VAL A 31 10.44 -10.38 4.98
C VAL A 31 10.71 -9.30 6.04
N SER A 32 10.74 -9.69 7.32
CA SER A 32 10.95 -8.74 8.43
C SER A 32 12.29 -8.01 8.33
N LYS A 33 13.37 -8.73 7.94
CA LYS A 33 14.69 -8.13 7.77
C LYS A 33 14.76 -7.26 6.50
N PHE A 34 14.15 -7.71 5.41
CA PHE A 34 14.02 -6.90 4.20
C PHE A 34 13.35 -5.57 4.50
N LEU A 35 12.17 -5.59 5.14
CA LEU A 35 11.44 -4.37 5.50
C LEU A 35 12.25 -3.49 6.47
N GLY A 36 12.97 -4.11 7.42
CA GLY A 36 13.90 -3.41 8.32
C GLY A 36 15.05 -2.74 7.57
N SER A 37 15.62 -3.40 6.54
CA SER A 37 16.70 -2.83 5.72
C SER A 37 16.22 -1.66 4.86
N VAL A 38 15.02 -1.76 4.27
CA VAL A 38 14.39 -0.66 3.52
C VAL A 38 14.15 0.55 4.43
N TYR A 39 13.59 0.32 5.64
CA TYR A 39 13.38 1.39 6.62
C TYR A 39 14.71 2.05 7.03
N GLY A 40 15.74 1.26 7.36
CA GLY A 40 17.04 1.77 7.81
C GLY A 40 17.81 2.59 6.78
N ARG A 41 17.54 2.38 5.48
CA ARG A 41 18.13 3.17 4.38
C ARG A 41 17.32 4.42 4.04
N SER A 42 16.07 4.48 4.46
CA SER A 42 15.20 5.61 4.22
C SER A 42 15.47 6.76 5.22
N THR A 43 14.96 7.94 4.92
CA THR A 43 14.95 9.08 5.85
C THR A 43 13.71 9.10 6.73
N ILE A 44 12.96 7.97 6.79
CA ILE A 44 11.72 7.87 7.54
C ILE A 44 12.03 7.85 9.05
N ASP A 45 11.45 8.77 9.79
CA ASP A 45 11.47 8.76 11.25
C ASP A 45 10.06 8.45 11.77
N TYR A 46 9.82 7.18 12.09
CA TYR A 46 8.55 6.69 12.63
C TYR A 46 8.76 5.46 13.54
N PRO A 47 9.12 5.65 14.83
CA PRO A 47 9.47 4.55 15.74
C PRO A 47 8.36 3.51 15.93
N LYS A 48 7.09 3.87 15.67
CA LYS A 48 5.96 2.93 15.70
C LYS A 48 6.11 1.82 14.66
N PHE A 49 6.85 2.04 13.56
CA PHE A 49 7.16 1.03 12.54
C PHE A 49 7.61 -0.30 13.14
N PHE A 50 8.50 -0.27 14.13
CA PHE A 50 9.03 -1.48 14.77
C PHE A 50 8.00 -2.29 15.57
N LYS A 51 6.83 -1.69 15.86
CA LYS A 51 5.73 -2.35 16.57
C LYS A 51 4.66 -2.92 15.64
N MET A 52 4.71 -2.59 14.35
CA MET A 52 3.79 -3.09 13.33
C MET A 52 4.05 -4.56 13.00
N ASP A 53 3.02 -5.26 12.53
CA ASP A 53 3.19 -6.54 11.85
C ASP A 53 3.80 -6.37 10.45
N ASN A 54 4.15 -7.48 9.78
CA ASN A 54 4.82 -7.42 8.49
C ASN A 54 3.92 -6.82 7.39
N LEU A 55 2.63 -7.13 7.39
CA LEU A 55 1.67 -6.57 6.44
C LEU A 55 1.60 -5.04 6.56
N SER A 56 1.45 -4.53 7.80
CA SER A 56 1.40 -3.09 8.05
C SER A 56 2.73 -2.40 7.77
N LYS A 57 3.87 -3.04 8.06
CA LYS A 57 5.20 -2.53 7.67
C LYS A 57 5.35 -2.42 6.17
N LEU A 58 4.92 -3.45 5.42
CA LEU A 58 4.99 -3.46 3.96
C LEU A 58 4.16 -2.32 3.37
N GLY A 59 2.90 -2.19 3.80
CA GLY A 59 2.01 -1.12 3.32
C GLY A 59 2.51 0.27 3.70
N PHE A 60 2.96 0.44 4.93
CA PHE A 60 3.53 1.71 5.41
C PHE A 60 4.75 2.14 4.58
N LEU A 61 5.73 1.25 4.38
CA LEU A 61 6.92 1.57 3.58
C LEU A 61 6.58 1.86 2.13
N SER A 62 5.68 1.08 1.53
CA SER A 62 5.23 1.32 0.16
C SER A 62 4.60 2.71 0.02
N ALA A 63 3.75 3.11 0.96
CA ALA A 63 3.12 4.44 0.93
C ALA A 63 4.13 5.58 1.20
N GLU A 64 5.04 5.42 2.18
CA GLU A 64 6.08 6.42 2.47
C GLU A 64 6.97 6.67 1.23
N LEU A 65 7.48 5.60 0.61
CA LEU A 65 8.34 5.71 -0.57
C LEU A 65 7.58 6.20 -1.81
N LEU A 66 6.32 5.80 -1.97
CA LEU A 66 5.45 6.29 -3.05
C LEU A 66 5.24 7.80 -2.94
N LEU A 67 4.99 8.31 -1.75
CA LEU A 67 4.68 9.73 -1.50
C LEU A 67 5.93 10.61 -1.36
N GLN A 68 7.08 10.01 -1.11
CA GLN A 68 8.34 10.73 -0.92
C GLN A 68 8.70 11.56 -2.16
N GLY A 69 8.96 12.85 -1.96
CA GLY A 69 9.33 13.78 -3.04
C GLY A 69 8.16 14.26 -3.90
N THR A 70 6.93 13.77 -3.68
CA THR A 70 5.74 14.27 -4.37
C THR A 70 5.15 15.49 -3.67
N ASP A 71 4.27 16.21 -4.37
CA ASP A 71 3.48 17.31 -3.79
C ASP A 71 2.04 16.92 -3.41
N ILE A 72 1.69 15.64 -3.54
CA ILE A 72 0.32 15.13 -3.36
C ILE A 72 -0.31 15.59 -2.05
N LEU A 73 0.41 15.44 -0.92
CA LEU A 73 -0.11 15.82 0.40
C LEU A 73 -0.23 17.34 0.61
N ARG A 74 0.34 18.15 -0.27
CA ARG A 74 0.17 19.62 -0.29
C ARG A 74 -0.89 20.04 -1.29
N LYS A 75 -1.00 19.30 -2.38
CA LYS A 75 -1.92 19.56 -3.49
C LYS A 75 -3.36 19.24 -3.14
N TYR A 76 -3.58 18.17 -2.37
CA TYR A 76 -4.90 17.70 -2.00
C TYR A 76 -5.12 17.75 -0.49
N PRO A 77 -6.24 18.32 0.00
CA PRO A 77 -6.67 18.13 1.38
C PRO A 77 -6.80 16.64 1.73
N GLY A 78 -6.54 16.29 2.98
CA GLY A 78 -6.59 14.89 3.41
C GLY A 78 -7.94 14.20 3.16
N GLU A 79 -9.02 14.96 3.21
CA GLU A 79 -10.40 14.52 2.94
C GLU A 79 -10.64 14.17 1.47
N GLU A 80 -9.81 14.67 0.55
CA GLU A 80 -9.90 14.43 -0.89
C GLU A 80 -9.02 13.29 -1.37
N ILE A 81 -8.18 12.69 -0.48
CA ILE A 81 -7.30 11.57 -0.81
C ILE A 81 -7.92 10.28 -0.31
N GLY A 82 -8.10 9.30 -1.20
CA GLY A 82 -8.56 7.94 -0.87
C GLY A 82 -7.41 6.94 -0.76
N ILE A 83 -7.58 5.91 0.07
CA ILE A 83 -6.71 4.73 0.17
C ILE A 83 -7.57 3.51 -0.10
N ILE A 84 -7.33 2.81 -1.20
CA ILE A 84 -8.12 1.66 -1.64
C ILE A 84 -7.19 0.47 -1.84
N LEU A 85 -7.15 -0.42 -0.88
CA LEU A 85 -6.22 -1.54 -0.88
C LEU A 85 -6.95 -2.87 -1.03
N SER A 86 -6.25 -3.86 -1.55
CA SER A 86 -6.70 -5.25 -1.56
C SER A 86 -5.56 -6.20 -1.21
N ASN A 87 -5.90 -7.37 -0.67
CA ASN A 87 -4.99 -8.46 -0.42
C ASN A 87 -5.71 -9.81 -0.38
N ALA A 88 -4.94 -10.92 -0.39
CA ALA A 88 -5.49 -12.28 -0.27
C ALA A 88 -5.47 -12.79 1.17
N SER A 89 -4.37 -12.57 1.87
CA SER A 89 -4.12 -13.20 3.17
C SER A 89 -4.77 -12.49 4.34
N SER A 90 -5.44 -11.34 4.10
CA SER A 90 -6.06 -10.56 5.19
C SER A 90 -5.05 -10.27 6.31
N SER A 91 -5.43 -10.48 7.57
CA SER A 91 -4.61 -10.39 8.76
C SER A 91 -4.14 -11.76 9.30
N LEU A 92 -4.18 -12.81 8.47
CA LEU A 92 -4.03 -14.21 8.90
C LEU A 92 -2.77 -14.47 9.73
N GLU A 93 -1.61 -13.89 9.37
CA GLU A 93 -0.38 -14.05 10.15
C GLU A 93 -0.52 -13.51 11.58
N SER A 94 -1.19 -12.38 11.75
CA SER A 94 -1.45 -11.77 13.06
C SER A 94 -2.53 -12.52 13.83
N ASP A 95 -3.54 -13.07 13.14
CA ASP A 95 -4.59 -13.92 13.72
C ASP A 95 -3.98 -15.20 14.30
N GLU A 96 -3.11 -15.88 13.55
CA GLU A 96 -2.40 -17.07 14.03
C GLU A 96 -1.50 -16.77 15.23
N LYS A 97 -0.78 -15.63 15.21
CA LYS A 97 0.02 -15.19 16.35
C LYS A 97 -0.85 -14.92 17.57
N HIS A 98 -1.98 -14.22 17.39
CA HIS A 98 -2.90 -13.92 18.48
C HIS A 98 -3.51 -15.21 19.07
N GLN A 99 -3.93 -16.13 18.19
CA GLN A 99 -4.52 -17.41 18.59
C GLN A 99 -3.59 -18.24 19.50
N LYS A 100 -2.27 -18.19 19.29
CA LYS A 100 -1.30 -18.89 20.15
C LYS A 100 -1.34 -18.42 21.62
N PHE A 101 -1.75 -17.16 21.88
CA PHE A 101 -1.82 -16.60 23.22
C PHE A 101 -3.18 -16.79 23.92
N ILE A 102 -4.21 -17.16 23.19
CA ILE A 102 -5.59 -17.26 23.74
C ILE A 102 -6.18 -18.67 23.68
N ARG A 103 -5.56 -19.62 22.94
CA ARG A 103 -6.13 -20.96 22.71
C ARG A 103 -6.11 -21.84 23.97
N ASP A 104 -5.15 -21.66 24.88
CA ASP A 104 -5.01 -22.43 26.09
C ASP A 104 -5.76 -21.74 27.24
N ARG A 105 -6.86 -22.34 27.71
CA ARG A 105 -7.67 -21.80 28.80
C ARG A 105 -6.93 -21.74 30.13
N ASN A 106 -5.93 -22.59 30.34
CA ASN A 106 -5.13 -22.60 31.57
C ASN A 106 -3.95 -21.62 31.50
N ASN A 107 -3.62 -21.11 30.31
CA ASN A 107 -2.56 -20.15 30.08
C ASN A 107 -3.05 -19.07 29.08
N TYR A 108 -4.14 -18.41 29.47
CA TYR A 108 -4.78 -17.37 28.66
C TYR A 108 -4.11 -16.02 28.90
N PHE A 109 -3.38 -15.53 27.91
CA PHE A 109 -2.64 -14.27 28.02
C PHE A 109 -2.80 -13.41 26.75
N PRO A 110 -3.93 -12.74 26.56
CA PRO A 110 -4.18 -11.91 25.39
C PRO A 110 -3.16 -10.75 25.33
N ARG A 111 -2.64 -10.48 24.13
CA ARG A 111 -1.70 -9.39 23.89
C ARG A 111 -2.36 -8.30 23.04
N PRO A 112 -2.76 -7.16 23.63
CA PRO A 112 -3.41 -6.07 22.92
C PRO A 112 -2.59 -5.55 21.73
N SER A 113 -1.26 -5.55 21.86
CA SER A 113 -0.35 -5.11 20.79
C SER A 113 -0.35 -6.03 19.55
N ILE A 114 -0.75 -7.29 19.68
CA ILE A 114 -0.93 -8.20 18.55
C ILE A 114 -2.38 -8.12 18.06
N PHE A 115 -3.34 -8.04 18.98
CA PHE A 115 -4.76 -7.98 18.66
C PHE A 115 -5.09 -6.84 17.68
N VAL A 116 -4.49 -5.68 17.84
CA VAL A 116 -4.69 -4.53 16.93
C VAL A 116 -4.48 -4.94 15.46
N TYR A 117 -3.48 -5.77 15.18
CA TYR A 117 -3.13 -6.18 13.81
C TYR A 117 -3.93 -7.40 13.29
N THR A 118 -4.91 -7.90 14.04
CA THR A 118 -5.89 -8.89 13.54
C THR A 118 -7.02 -8.25 12.74
N LEU A 119 -6.99 -6.95 12.55
CA LEU A 119 -7.97 -6.22 11.74
C LEU A 119 -7.30 -5.86 10.38
N PRO A 120 -7.80 -6.36 9.26
CA PRO A 120 -7.14 -6.19 7.95
C PRO A 120 -7.01 -4.73 7.49
N ASN A 121 -7.85 -3.83 7.99
CA ASN A 121 -7.81 -2.40 7.66
C ASN A 121 -6.79 -1.58 8.49
N ILE A 122 -6.12 -2.17 9.46
CA ILE A 122 -5.11 -1.45 10.27
C ILE A 122 -3.95 -0.97 9.41
N MET A 123 -3.52 -1.75 8.42
CA MET A 123 -2.51 -1.33 7.46
C MET A 123 -2.86 0.00 6.78
N ALA A 124 -4.06 0.10 6.23
CA ALA A 124 -4.55 1.35 5.62
C ALA A 124 -4.72 2.47 6.66
N GLY A 125 -5.13 2.13 7.87
CA GLY A 125 -5.21 3.06 9.02
C GLY A 125 -3.85 3.64 9.41
N GLU A 126 -2.77 2.83 9.42
CA GLU A 126 -1.41 3.32 9.72
C GLU A 126 -0.94 4.33 8.66
N ILE A 127 -1.21 4.06 7.38
CA ILE A 127 -0.92 5.00 6.27
C ILE A 127 -1.73 6.28 6.45
N ALA A 128 -3.04 6.16 6.71
CA ALA A 128 -3.94 7.29 6.87
C ALA A 128 -3.53 8.20 8.04
N ILE A 129 -3.19 7.63 9.19
CA ILE A 129 -2.73 8.37 10.37
C ILE A 129 -1.42 9.10 10.07
N ARG A 130 -0.45 8.41 9.45
CA ARG A 130 0.86 8.97 9.14
C ARG A 130 0.77 10.18 8.23
N HIS A 131 -0.02 10.08 7.17
CA HIS A 131 -0.12 11.10 6.12
C HIS A 131 -1.32 12.04 6.30
N LYS A 132 -2.10 11.90 7.40
CA LYS A 132 -3.30 12.69 7.69
C LYS A 132 -4.36 12.59 6.56
N ILE A 133 -4.44 11.44 5.92
CA ILE A 133 -5.44 11.12 4.91
C ILE A 133 -6.76 10.78 5.64
N LYS A 134 -7.87 11.40 5.21
CA LYS A 134 -9.17 11.30 5.87
C LYS A 134 -10.32 11.01 4.90
N GLY A 135 -10.00 10.86 3.61
CA GLY A 135 -10.97 10.46 2.59
C GLY A 135 -11.31 8.98 2.67
N GLU A 136 -11.82 8.43 1.58
CA GLU A 136 -12.21 7.01 1.52
C GLU A 136 -11.06 6.10 1.92
N ASN A 137 -11.33 5.15 2.83
CA ASN A 137 -10.32 4.23 3.32
C ASN A 137 -10.93 2.82 3.39
N THR A 138 -10.53 1.95 2.46
CA THR A 138 -11.15 0.62 2.31
C THR A 138 -10.09 -0.43 2.00
N VAL A 139 -10.24 -1.61 2.59
CA VAL A 139 -9.44 -2.80 2.30
C VAL A 139 -10.38 -3.91 1.85
N PHE A 140 -10.13 -4.46 0.69
CA PHE A 140 -10.85 -5.60 0.12
C PHE A 140 -10.03 -6.87 0.24
N ILE A 141 -10.70 -7.98 0.50
CA ILE A 141 -10.08 -9.30 0.49
C ILE A 141 -10.47 -9.97 -0.83
N SER A 142 -9.48 -10.38 -1.62
CA SER A 142 -9.67 -11.07 -2.89
C SER A 142 -8.58 -12.10 -3.10
N GLU A 143 -8.85 -13.15 -3.88
CA GLU A 143 -7.91 -14.26 -4.07
C GLU A 143 -6.59 -13.84 -4.74
N GLN A 144 -6.65 -12.80 -5.56
CA GLN A 144 -5.51 -12.25 -6.31
C GLN A 144 -5.75 -10.77 -6.63
N PHE A 145 -4.71 -10.10 -7.10
CA PHE A 145 -4.85 -8.75 -7.64
C PHE A 145 -5.85 -8.72 -8.79
N ASP A 146 -6.88 -7.91 -8.65
CA ASP A 146 -7.94 -7.72 -9.66
C ASP A 146 -7.89 -6.28 -10.20
N PRO A 147 -7.22 -6.05 -11.34
CA PRO A 147 -7.11 -4.73 -11.95
C PRO A 147 -8.46 -4.19 -12.42
N GLY A 148 -9.39 -5.08 -12.86
CA GLY A 148 -10.72 -4.69 -13.31
C GLY A 148 -11.57 -4.15 -12.16
N PHE A 149 -11.64 -4.88 -11.05
CA PHE A 149 -12.33 -4.45 -9.84
C PHE A 149 -11.78 -3.11 -9.34
N LEU A 150 -10.45 -3.00 -9.20
CA LEU A 150 -9.81 -1.81 -8.66
C LEU A 150 -10.07 -0.59 -9.56
N TYR A 151 -9.97 -0.76 -10.87
CA TYR A 151 -10.32 0.27 -11.85
C TYR A 151 -11.76 0.76 -11.70
N HIS A 152 -12.73 -0.16 -11.63
CA HIS A 152 -14.14 0.20 -11.52
C HIS A 152 -14.42 0.92 -10.19
N TYR A 153 -13.95 0.38 -9.07
CA TYR A 153 -14.21 0.98 -7.76
C TYR A 153 -13.60 2.39 -7.63
N VAL A 154 -12.34 2.55 -7.99
CA VAL A 154 -11.65 3.85 -7.94
C VAL A 154 -12.29 4.85 -8.90
N SER A 155 -12.62 4.44 -10.14
CA SER A 155 -13.30 5.31 -11.11
C SER A 155 -14.64 5.82 -10.59
N GLU A 156 -15.43 5.00 -9.88
CA GLU A 156 -16.67 5.41 -9.25
C GLU A 156 -16.45 6.44 -8.13
N LEU A 157 -15.42 6.30 -7.32
CA LEU A 157 -15.08 7.29 -6.29
C LEU A 157 -14.78 8.67 -6.91
N PHE A 158 -14.01 8.69 -7.99
CA PHE A 158 -13.74 9.93 -8.73
C PHE A 158 -14.97 10.51 -9.40
N ARG A 159 -15.80 9.65 -10.02
CA ARG A 159 -17.04 10.08 -10.70
C ARG A 159 -18.04 10.68 -9.72
N ASN A 160 -18.16 10.11 -8.53
CA ASN A 160 -19.01 10.58 -7.45
C ASN A 160 -18.37 11.69 -6.61
N GLN A 161 -17.21 12.21 -7.01
CA GLN A 161 -16.48 13.29 -6.33
C GLN A 161 -16.15 12.96 -4.84
N ARG A 162 -16.01 11.67 -4.52
CA ARG A 162 -15.62 11.21 -3.18
C ARG A 162 -14.12 11.42 -2.92
N VAL A 163 -13.33 11.39 -3.99
CA VAL A 163 -11.89 11.62 -3.96
C VAL A 163 -11.46 12.48 -5.17
N HIS A 164 -10.35 13.19 -5.02
CA HIS A 164 -9.67 13.91 -6.10
C HIS A 164 -8.25 13.38 -6.36
N CYS A 165 -7.74 12.56 -5.47
CA CYS A 165 -6.55 11.74 -5.59
C CYS A 165 -6.82 10.41 -4.90
N CYS A 166 -6.25 9.33 -5.40
CA CYS A 166 -6.37 8.02 -4.76
C CYS A 166 -5.02 7.31 -4.72
N ILE A 167 -4.78 6.57 -3.64
CA ILE A 167 -3.64 5.67 -3.47
C ILE A 167 -4.21 4.24 -3.43
N PRO A 168 -4.47 3.64 -4.61
CA PRO A 168 -4.97 2.30 -4.68
C PRO A 168 -3.82 1.30 -4.79
N GLY A 169 -4.13 0.01 -4.54
CA GLY A 169 -3.17 -1.03 -4.81
C GLY A 169 -3.42 -2.37 -4.14
N TRP A 170 -2.41 -3.20 -4.22
CA TRP A 170 -2.33 -4.54 -3.66
C TRP A 170 -1.20 -4.63 -2.65
N ILE A 171 -1.47 -5.18 -1.47
CA ILE A 171 -0.45 -5.40 -0.45
C ILE A 171 -0.76 -6.71 0.26
N ASP A 172 -0.04 -7.76 -0.06
CA ASP A 172 -0.19 -9.06 0.58
C ASP A 172 1.09 -9.50 1.29
N CYS A 173 0.92 -10.15 2.45
CA CYS A 173 2.04 -10.65 3.23
C CYS A 173 1.58 -11.79 4.14
N TYR A 174 2.14 -13.00 3.90
CA TYR A 174 1.92 -14.17 4.74
C TYR A 174 3.15 -15.09 4.72
N GLY A 175 3.69 -15.39 5.89
CA GLY A 175 4.92 -16.16 6.02
C GLY A 175 6.10 -15.45 5.34
N ASP A 176 6.77 -16.15 4.42
CA ASP A 176 7.86 -15.58 3.62
C ASP A 176 7.39 -14.98 2.28
N GLY A 177 6.10 -15.16 1.95
CA GLY A 177 5.49 -14.56 0.76
C GLY A 177 5.06 -13.12 1.03
N TYR A 178 5.47 -12.21 0.17
CA TYR A 178 5.01 -10.82 0.23
C TYR A 178 5.09 -10.14 -1.14
N GLU A 179 4.17 -9.25 -1.37
CA GLU A 179 4.16 -8.39 -2.55
C GLU A 179 3.37 -7.12 -2.27
N SER A 180 3.89 -6.00 -2.69
CA SER A 180 3.12 -4.75 -2.73
C SER A 180 3.22 -4.08 -4.08
N PHE A 181 2.10 -3.52 -4.52
CA PHE A 181 1.97 -2.65 -5.67
C PHE A 181 1.03 -1.50 -5.30
N LEU A 182 1.57 -0.32 -5.13
CA LEU A 182 0.80 0.90 -4.88
C LEU A 182 1.04 1.89 -6.01
N PHE A 183 0.03 2.71 -6.28
CA PHE A 183 0.17 3.81 -7.24
C PHE A 183 -0.67 5.03 -6.85
N ILE A 184 -0.36 6.17 -7.45
CA ILE A 184 -1.11 7.41 -7.31
C ILE A 184 -1.98 7.56 -8.55
N ALA A 185 -3.31 7.63 -8.37
CA ALA A 185 -4.28 7.93 -9.40
C ALA A 185 -4.80 9.35 -9.24
N GLU A 186 -4.79 10.12 -10.33
CA GLU A 186 -5.23 11.50 -10.37
C GLU A 186 -6.04 11.80 -11.65
N ARG A 187 -6.87 12.84 -11.60
CA ARG A 187 -7.55 13.35 -12.79
C ARG A 187 -6.59 14.14 -13.68
N GLY A 188 -6.65 13.93 -14.98
CA GLY A 188 -5.81 14.62 -15.96
C GLY A 188 -5.91 16.13 -15.90
N ASP A 189 -7.11 16.69 -15.66
CA ASP A 189 -7.33 18.13 -15.54
C ASP A 189 -6.74 18.76 -14.25
N ARG A 190 -6.33 17.96 -13.29
CA ARG A 190 -5.67 18.37 -12.05
C ARG A 190 -4.16 18.24 -12.08
N ILE A 191 -3.60 17.57 -13.08
CA ILE A 191 -2.16 17.34 -13.21
C ILE A 191 -1.54 18.53 -13.94
N LYS A 192 -0.82 19.38 -13.19
CA LYS A 192 -0.11 20.53 -13.78
C LYS A 192 1.17 20.13 -14.51
N ARG A 193 1.82 19.05 -14.04
CA ARG A 193 3.05 18.49 -14.59
C ARG A 193 3.20 17.07 -14.11
N PHE A 194 3.45 16.15 -15.02
CA PHE A 194 3.89 14.80 -14.67
C PHE A 194 5.36 14.88 -14.22
N GLN A 195 5.62 14.69 -12.93
CA GLN A 195 6.97 14.86 -12.38
C GLN A 195 7.85 13.63 -12.66
N ASP A 196 7.30 12.45 -12.47
CA ASP A 196 8.07 11.19 -12.48
C ASP A 196 7.77 10.31 -13.69
N LEU A 197 6.61 10.48 -14.32
CA LEU A 197 6.20 9.79 -15.54
C LEU A 197 5.78 10.87 -16.56
N PRO A 198 6.65 11.25 -17.52
CA PRO A 198 6.50 12.44 -18.35
C PRO A 198 5.18 12.58 -19.10
N GLU A 199 4.53 11.46 -19.44
CA GLU A 199 3.23 11.44 -20.15
C GLU A 199 2.08 10.94 -19.27
N GLY A 200 2.39 10.45 -18.04
CA GLY A 200 1.44 9.71 -17.21
C GLY A 200 1.01 8.40 -17.87
N ILE A 201 0.53 7.46 -17.09
CA ILE A 201 0.02 6.20 -17.62
C ILE A 201 -1.51 6.24 -17.51
N PRO A 202 -2.27 6.00 -18.60
CA PRO A 202 -3.71 5.89 -18.51
C PRO A 202 -4.12 4.87 -17.46
N PHE A 203 -5.03 5.27 -16.56
CA PHE A 203 -5.56 4.39 -15.53
C PHE A 203 -6.62 3.50 -16.13
N ASP A 204 -6.25 2.29 -16.52
CA ASP A 204 -7.12 1.25 -17.07
C ASP A 204 -6.66 -0.15 -16.63
N PRO A 205 -7.51 -1.19 -16.76
CA PRO A 205 -7.18 -2.53 -16.29
C PRO A 205 -5.96 -3.15 -16.98
N LEU A 206 -5.73 -2.87 -18.27
CA LEU A 206 -4.62 -3.44 -19.03
C LEU A 206 -3.28 -2.89 -18.53
N ASN A 207 -3.20 -1.57 -18.36
CA ASN A 207 -2.01 -0.92 -17.84
C ASN A 207 -1.74 -1.33 -16.39
N LEU A 208 -2.78 -1.45 -15.55
CA LEU A 208 -2.64 -1.97 -14.19
C LEU A 208 -2.06 -3.38 -14.15
N GLU A 209 -2.55 -4.26 -15.02
CA GLU A 209 -2.06 -5.64 -15.10
C GLU A 209 -0.59 -5.69 -15.53
N LYS A 210 -0.22 -4.93 -16.57
CA LYS A 210 1.18 -4.83 -17.04
C LYS A 210 2.10 -4.31 -15.95
N LEU A 211 1.73 -3.20 -15.30
CA LEU A 211 2.53 -2.61 -14.22
C LEU A 211 2.72 -3.59 -13.05
N PHE A 212 1.66 -4.29 -12.64
CA PHE A 212 1.73 -5.28 -11.58
C PHE A 212 2.71 -6.41 -11.92
N LYS A 213 2.68 -6.90 -13.16
CA LYS A 213 3.62 -7.92 -13.67
C LYS A 213 5.05 -7.40 -13.86
N GLY A 214 5.26 -6.09 -13.91
CA GLY A 214 6.55 -5.46 -14.22
C GLY A 214 6.85 -5.44 -15.71
N GLU A 215 5.81 -5.43 -16.54
CA GLU A 215 5.91 -5.32 -17.99
C GLU A 215 5.97 -3.86 -18.44
N SER A 216 6.63 -3.60 -19.55
CA SER A 216 6.68 -2.25 -20.16
C SER A 216 5.31 -1.84 -20.72
N ILE A 217 4.99 -0.56 -20.61
CA ILE A 217 3.78 0.07 -21.18
C ILE A 217 4.13 0.76 -22.49
#